data_45208e690b0ec8aaabef7a6b582a0fac
#
_entry.id   45208e690b0ec8aaabef7a6b582a0fac
#
_cell.length_a   1.000
_cell.length_b   1.000
_cell.length_c   1.000
_cell.angle_alpha   90.00
_cell.angle_beta   90.00
_cell.angle_gamma   90.00
#
_symmetry.space_group_name_H-M   'P 1'
#
loop_
_entity.id
_entity.type
_entity.pdbx_description
1 polymer ?
#
loop_
_entity_poly.entity_id
_entity_poly.type
_entity_poly.pdbx_seq_one_letter_code
_entity_poly.pdbx_strand_id
1 'polypeptide(L)'
;MFIGIDHGTTAIRFSSGDKEFKISRRDARDFTVRDLEELGPIGDIEGIALCYSMGDNFVEITPIGLLSNRGVVSQEGAGEHIGGGTRIFDAVLESGLPAVAIPGLHRGSPTDPRFKAYSHQASPEKIGIAYEVFQSLGDDFVVSDVSSNTVSILVSGGRITGAIDACIFAPGTTHGAIDVDAIRKIDRGEITANRAFMRAGVNFTLPEAERVQALALFSAMECAALRVLSPRARIALAGTCAPLIAPEVEALLGEKPAVFDEWCASRGLARIARDVSRGKREILGIGVRM
;
A
#
# COMPACT_ATOMS: atom_id res chain seq x y z
N MET A 1 -1.98 -18.53 14.85
CA MET A 1 -1.65 -17.09 14.71
C MET A 1 -1.56 -16.71 13.23
N PHE A 2 -2.10 -15.55 12.83
CA PHE A 2 -2.02 -15.07 11.44
C PHE A 2 -1.17 -13.81 11.38
N ILE A 3 -0.27 -13.73 10.39
CA ILE A 3 0.71 -12.63 10.30
C ILE A 3 0.52 -11.86 9.00
N GLY A 4 0.54 -10.54 9.12
CA GLY A 4 0.62 -9.60 8.00
C GLY A 4 2.02 -8.98 7.91
N ILE A 5 2.60 -8.97 6.71
CA ILE A 5 3.92 -8.38 6.44
C ILE A 5 3.78 -7.27 5.41
N ASP A 6 3.92 -6.03 5.87
CA ASP A 6 3.86 -4.83 5.06
C ASP A 6 5.26 -4.37 4.64
N HIS A 7 5.46 -4.25 3.34
CA HIS A 7 6.69 -3.81 2.69
C HIS A 7 6.73 -2.29 2.52
N GLY A 8 6.70 -1.52 3.61
CA GLY A 8 6.80 -0.06 3.55
C GLY A 8 8.14 0.45 2.97
N THR A 9 8.17 1.69 2.51
CA THR A 9 9.35 2.30 1.88
C THR A 9 10.54 2.41 2.86
N THR A 10 10.29 2.78 4.11
CA THR A 10 11.35 3.03 5.12
C THR A 10 11.59 1.85 6.04
N ALA A 11 10.56 1.09 6.34
CA ALA A 11 10.59 -0.06 7.23
C ALA A 11 9.62 -1.14 6.76
N ILE A 12 9.87 -2.36 7.18
CA ILE A 12 8.96 -3.48 7.01
C ILE A 12 8.26 -3.71 8.34
N ARG A 13 6.93 -3.79 8.30
CA ARG A 13 6.07 -3.93 9.47
C ARG A 13 5.43 -5.31 9.50
N PHE A 14 5.39 -5.87 10.69
CA PHE A 14 4.83 -7.18 10.98
C PHE A 14 3.75 -7.03 12.03
N SER A 15 2.61 -7.68 11.82
CA SER A 15 1.51 -7.69 12.79
C SER A 15 0.86 -9.05 12.87
N SER A 16 0.55 -9.50 14.09
CA SER A 16 -0.35 -10.65 14.34
C SER A 16 -1.77 -10.20 14.71
N GLY A 17 -2.03 -8.90 14.64
CA GLY A 17 -3.25 -8.29 15.14
C GLY A 17 -3.10 -7.76 16.57
N ASP A 18 -2.54 -8.57 17.47
CA ASP A 18 -2.34 -8.20 18.89
C ASP A 18 -0.94 -7.67 19.18
N LYS A 19 0.06 -8.15 18.45
CA LYS A 19 1.46 -7.72 18.57
C LYS A 19 1.98 -7.20 17.26
N GLU A 20 2.91 -6.27 17.35
CA GLU A 20 3.49 -5.58 16.21
C GLU A 20 4.97 -5.31 16.44
N PHE A 21 5.77 -5.45 15.40
CA PHE A 21 7.13 -4.96 15.36
C PHE A 21 7.51 -4.49 13.96
N LYS A 22 8.56 -3.70 13.85
CA LYS A 22 9.10 -3.26 12.57
C LYS A 22 10.61 -3.32 12.56
N ILE A 23 11.14 -3.60 11.38
CA ILE A 23 12.58 -3.58 11.12
C ILE A 23 12.90 -2.58 10.02
N SER A 24 14.07 -1.96 10.09
CA SER A 24 14.52 -1.10 9.01
C SER A 24 14.73 -1.92 7.72
N ARG A 25 14.62 -1.27 6.55
CA ARG A 25 14.94 -1.92 5.27
C ARG A 25 16.38 -2.45 5.23
N ARG A 26 17.30 -1.81 5.95
CA ARG A 26 18.69 -2.25 6.07
C ARG A 26 18.79 -3.55 6.84
N ASP A 27 18.17 -3.62 8.02
CA ASP A 27 18.23 -4.80 8.91
C ASP A 27 17.44 -5.98 8.30
N ALA A 28 16.44 -5.70 7.48
CA ALA A 28 15.68 -6.72 6.76
C ALA A 28 16.52 -7.57 5.80
N ARG A 29 17.76 -7.19 5.48
CA ARG A 29 18.69 -8.02 4.70
C ARG A 29 19.16 -9.27 5.44
N ASP A 30 19.17 -9.21 6.77
CA ASP A 30 19.58 -10.30 7.64
C ASP A 30 18.39 -11.06 8.23
N PHE A 31 17.18 -10.73 7.80
CA PHE A 31 15.95 -11.34 8.29
C PHE A 31 15.95 -12.86 8.12
N THR A 32 15.49 -13.53 9.16
CA THR A 32 15.18 -14.95 9.19
C THR A 32 13.76 -15.17 9.68
N VAL A 33 13.17 -16.33 9.38
CA VAL A 33 11.82 -16.65 9.86
C VAL A 33 11.72 -16.64 11.40
N ARG A 34 12.84 -16.81 12.11
CA ARG A 34 12.88 -16.74 13.57
C ARG A 34 12.56 -15.36 14.13
N ASP A 35 12.78 -14.31 13.35
CA ASP A 35 12.42 -12.96 13.78
C ASP A 35 10.91 -12.79 13.98
N LEU A 36 10.09 -13.69 13.38
CA LEU A 36 8.65 -13.74 13.63
C LEU A 36 8.30 -14.19 15.06
N GLU A 37 9.24 -14.74 15.83
CA GLU A 37 9.03 -15.11 17.25
C GLU A 37 8.75 -13.88 18.13
N GLU A 38 9.07 -12.69 17.69
CA GLU A 38 8.63 -11.42 18.33
C GLU A 38 7.10 -11.33 18.43
N LEU A 39 6.38 -11.92 17.48
CA LEU A 39 4.91 -11.97 17.49
C LEU A 39 4.37 -13.16 18.29
N GLY A 40 5.12 -14.24 18.37
CA GLY A 40 4.75 -15.48 19.06
C GLY A 40 5.45 -16.70 18.48
N PRO A 41 5.23 -17.91 19.06
CA PRO A 41 5.90 -19.13 18.63
C PRO A 41 5.66 -19.42 17.15
N ILE A 42 6.72 -19.79 16.40
CA ILE A 42 6.63 -20.13 14.96
C ILE A 42 5.63 -21.26 14.73
N GLY A 43 5.57 -22.25 15.62
CA GLY A 43 4.65 -23.38 15.51
C GLY A 43 3.17 -23.02 15.58
N ASP A 44 2.84 -21.80 16.05
CA ASP A 44 1.47 -21.28 16.13
C ASP A 44 1.07 -20.50 14.89
N ILE A 45 1.95 -20.35 13.89
CA ILE A 45 1.66 -19.60 12.66
C ILE A 45 0.79 -20.46 11.74
N GLU A 46 -0.44 -20.06 11.55
CA GLU A 46 -1.44 -20.71 10.70
C GLU A 46 -1.50 -20.13 9.29
N GLY A 47 -0.99 -18.90 9.09
CA GLY A 47 -0.96 -18.26 7.79
C GLY A 47 -0.29 -16.89 7.81
N ILE A 48 0.33 -16.55 6.68
CA ILE A 48 1.01 -15.28 6.45
C ILE A 48 0.42 -14.63 5.19
N ALA A 49 0.12 -13.34 5.21
CA ALA A 49 -0.10 -12.55 4.02
C ALA A 49 0.99 -11.49 3.91
N LEU A 50 1.66 -11.46 2.77
CA LEU A 50 2.76 -10.53 2.56
C LEU A 50 2.63 -9.74 1.28
N CYS A 51 3.12 -8.52 1.30
CA CYS A 51 3.33 -7.68 0.15
C CYS A 51 4.73 -7.87 -0.41
N TYR A 52 4.85 -7.78 -1.72
CA TYR A 52 6.14 -7.64 -2.39
C TYR A 52 6.02 -6.52 -3.42
N SER A 53 6.62 -5.39 -3.12
CA SER A 53 6.38 -4.12 -3.84
C SER A 53 6.71 -4.13 -5.34
N MET A 54 7.39 -5.16 -5.83
CA MET A 54 7.69 -5.36 -7.26
C MET A 54 6.85 -6.48 -7.90
N GLY A 55 5.91 -7.07 -7.15
CA GLY A 55 5.12 -8.22 -7.58
C GLY A 55 3.86 -7.80 -8.34
N ASP A 56 3.99 -7.28 -9.57
CA ASP A 56 2.87 -6.77 -10.38
C ASP A 56 2.39 -7.77 -11.46
N ASN A 57 2.93 -9.01 -11.49
CA ASN A 57 2.62 -9.99 -12.53
C ASN A 57 1.49 -10.96 -12.16
N PHE A 58 0.65 -10.59 -11.23
CA PHE A 58 -0.51 -11.39 -10.83
C PHE A 58 -1.64 -10.46 -10.34
N VAL A 59 -2.88 -10.97 -10.39
CA VAL A 59 -4.10 -10.19 -10.13
C VAL A 59 -4.95 -10.80 -9.02
N GLU A 60 -4.54 -11.94 -8.48
CA GLU A 60 -5.23 -12.68 -7.43
C GLU A 60 -4.31 -12.87 -6.23
N ILE A 61 -4.86 -12.90 -5.03
CA ILE A 61 -4.11 -13.32 -3.84
C ILE A 61 -3.64 -14.75 -4.06
N THR A 62 -2.32 -14.94 -4.11
CA THR A 62 -1.73 -16.20 -4.61
C THR A 62 -0.79 -16.82 -3.58
N PRO A 63 -0.86 -18.13 -3.32
CA PRO A 63 0.15 -18.83 -2.53
C PRO A 63 1.55 -18.55 -3.07
N ILE A 64 2.48 -18.15 -2.19
CA ILE A 64 3.81 -17.67 -2.62
C ILE A 64 4.60 -18.74 -3.40
N GLY A 65 4.41 -20.02 -3.08
CA GLY A 65 5.04 -21.13 -3.79
C GLY A 65 4.57 -21.30 -5.24
N LEU A 66 3.47 -20.68 -5.65
CA LEU A 66 2.96 -20.69 -7.03
C LEU A 66 3.44 -19.50 -7.87
N LEU A 67 4.12 -18.53 -7.26
CA LEU A 67 4.62 -17.34 -7.94
C LEU A 67 6.01 -17.60 -8.53
N SER A 68 6.12 -17.57 -9.85
CA SER A 68 7.42 -17.52 -10.52
C SER A 68 8.08 -16.15 -10.27
N ASN A 69 9.38 -16.14 -9.99
CA ASN A 69 10.16 -14.92 -9.78
C ASN A 69 9.46 -13.91 -8.82
N ARG A 70 8.85 -14.38 -7.72
CA ARG A 70 8.12 -13.55 -6.73
C ARG A 70 6.99 -12.70 -7.32
N GLY A 71 6.48 -13.04 -8.52
CA GLY A 71 5.49 -12.24 -9.25
C GLY A 71 6.05 -10.97 -9.89
N VAL A 72 7.34 -10.88 -10.11
CA VAL A 72 8.00 -9.71 -10.71
C VAL A 72 7.89 -9.72 -12.22
N VAL A 73 7.41 -8.61 -12.81
CA VAL A 73 7.39 -8.39 -14.27
C VAL A 73 8.73 -7.90 -14.77
N SER A 74 9.31 -6.91 -14.07
CA SER A 74 10.58 -6.27 -14.39
C SER A 74 11.33 -5.94 -13.11
N GLN A 75 12.66 -5.98 -13.16
CA GLN A 75 13.49 -5.51 -12.07
C GLN A 75 13.55 -3.97 -12.00
N GLU A 76 13.03 -3.29 -13.01
CA GLU A 76 12.93 -1.84 -13.08
C GLU A 76 11.63 -1.40 -12.39
N GLY A 77 11.74 -0.96 -11.15
CA GLY A 77 10.62 -0.39 -10.36
C GLY A 77 10.74 1.11 -10.21
N ALA A 78 9.65 1.77 -9.85
CA ALA A 78 9.66 3.16 -9.41
C ALA A 78 10.01 3.21 -7.91
N GLY A 79 10.95 4.10 -7.53
CA GLY A 79 11.41 4.25 -6.16
C GLY A 79 12.83 3.73 -5.92
N GLU A 80 13.32 3.85 -4.70
CA GLU A 80 14.66 3.45 -4.32
C GLU A 80 14.73 1.97 -3.98
N HIS A 81 15.65 1.23 -4.62
CA HIS A 81 15.93 -0.16 -4.30
C HIS A 81 16.80 -0.28 -3.05
N ILE A 82 16.22 -0.13 -1.87
CA ILE A 82 16.95 -0.24 -0.59
C ILE A 82 17.27 -1.71 -0.26
N GLY A 83 16.47 -2.65 -0.78
CA GLY A 83 16.61 -4.08 -0.49
C GLY A 83 15.81 -4.54 0.73
N GLY A 84 16.15 -5.73 1.24
CA GLY A 84 15.51 -6.36 2.41
C GLY A 84 14.22 -7.10 2.09
N GLY A 85 13.35 -6.57 1.26
CA GLY A 85 12.09 -7.22 0.94
C GLY A 85 12.21 -8.56 0.23
N THR A 86 13.15 -8.69 -0.67
CA THR A 86 13.47 -9.97 -1.32
C THR A 86 13.87 -11.03 -0.29
N ARG A 87 14.70 -10.65 0.69
CA ARG A 87 15.12 -11.57 1.75
C ARG A 87 13.96 -12.07 2.59
N ILE A 88 13.01 -11.18 2.94
CA ILE A 88 11.83 -11.57 3.71
C ILE A 88 10.94 -12.52 2.92
N PHE A 89 10.67 -12.20 1.65
CA PHE A 89 9.88 -13.08 0.78
C PHE A 89 10.51 -14.47 0.70
N ASP A 90 11.83 -14.54 0.44
CA ASP A 90 12.55 -15.80 0.32
C ASP A 90 12.60 -16.57 1.65
N ALA A 91 12.83 -15.90 2.78
CA ALA A 91 12.82 -16.55 4.09
C ALA A 91 11.46 -17.15 4.44
N VAL A 92 10.36 -16.46 4.12
CA VAL A 92 9.01 -17.01 4.30
C VAL A 92 8.77 -18.20 3.36
N LEU A 93 9.19 -18.10 2.09
CA LEU A 93 9.06 -19.20 1.13
C LEU A 93 9.88 -20.45 1.56
N GLU A 94 11.13 -20.23 1.96
CA GLU A 94 12.05 -21.29 2.41
C GLU A 94 11.56 -21.98 3.70
N SER A 95 10.82 -21.28 4.54
CA SER A 95 10.28 -21.82 5.79
C SER A 95 9.20 -22.89 5.59
N GLY A 96 8.54 -22.91 4.43
CA GLY A 96 7.39 -23.77 4.16
C GLY A 96 6.11 -23.40 4.92
N LEU A 97 6.08 -22.28 5.65
CA LEU A 97 4.88 -21.80 6.33
C LEU A 97 3.80 -21.44 5.31
N PRO A 98 2.51 -21.67 5.63
CA PRO A 98 1.41 -21.26 4.74
C PRO A 98 1.43 -19.76 4.51
N ALA A 99 1.65 -19.32 3.27
CA ALA A 99 1.77 -17.91 2.96
C ALA A 99 1.17 -17.55 1.60
N VAL A 100 0.52 -16.38 1.53
CA VAL A 100 -0.01 -15.79 0.30
C VAL A 100 0.61 -14.43 0.04
N ALA A 101 0.87 -14.13 -1.23
CA ALA A 101 1.25 -12.81 -1.68
C ALA A 101 0.01 -12.01 -2.13
N ILE A 102 0.02 -10.73 -1.82
CA ILE A 102 -1.03 -9.79 -2.22
C ILE A 102 -0.61 -9.11 -3.52
N PRO A 103 -1.48 -9.08 -4.55
CA PRO A 103 -1.17 -8.39 -5.80
C PRO A 103 -1.20 -6.87 -5.61
N GLY A 104 -0.50 -6.13 -6.47
CA GLY A 104 -0.75 -4.71 -6.66
C GLY A 104 -2.03 -4.46 -7.46
N LEU A 105 -2.51 -3.22 -7.46
CA LEU A 105 -3.58 -2.79 -8.34
C LEU A 105 -2.98 -2.18 -9.61
N HIS A 106 -3.30 -2.77 -10.73
CA HIS A 106 -2.77 -2.37 -12.03
C HIS A 106 -3.80 -2.59 -13.14
N ARG A 107 -3.43 -2.33 -14.39
CA ARG A 107 -4.33 -2.43 -15.57
C ARG A 107 -5.03 -3.79 -15.69
N GLY A 108 -4.44 -4.87 -15.20
CA GLY A 108 -5.02 -6.23 -15.20
C GLY A 108 -5.99 -6.50 -14.04
N SER A 109 -6.02 -5.65 -13.02
CA SER A 109 -6.81 -5.86 -11.80
C SER A 109 -8.31 -5.72 -12.04
N PRO A 110 -9.17 -6.33 -11.21
CA PRO A 110 -10.63 -6.29 -11.35
C PRO A 110 -11.24 -4.96 -10.86
N THR A 111 -10.63 -3.83 -11.24
CA THR A 111 -11.11 -2.46 -10.97
C THR A 111 -12.04 -1.98 -12.08
N ASP A 112 -12.70 -0.83 -11.87
CA ASP A 112 -13.51 -0.19 -12.91
C ASP A 112 -12.69 0.01 -14.19
N PRO A 113 -13.25 -0.33 -15.37
CA PRO A 113 -12.51 -0.27 -16.63
C PRO A 113 -11.85 1.07 -16.95
N ARG A 114 -12.41 2.18 -16.44
CA ARG A 114 -11.86 3.52 -16.65
C ARG A 114 -10.51 3.74 -15.97
N PHE A 115 -10.24 3.07 -14.83
CA PHE A 115 -8.92 3.11 -14.17
C PHE A 115 -7.84 2.35 -14.93
N LYS A 116 -8.21 1.52 -15.91
CA LYS A 116 -7.24 0.82 -16.79
C LYS A 116 -6.48 1.74 -17.74
N ALA A 117 -6.83 3.03 -17.76
CA ALA A 117 -6.00 4.07 -18.38
C ALA A 117 -4.59 4.12 -17.75
N TYR A 118 -4.47 3.76 -16.46
CA TYR A 118 -3.21 3.73 -15.74
C TYR A 118 -2.64 2.31 -15.70
N SER A 119 -1.33 2.17 -15.90
CA SER A 119 -0.63 0.89 -15.83
C SER A 119 -0.50 0.40 -14.39
N HIS A 120 -0.37 1.32 -13.44
CA HIS A 120 -0.27 1.08 -12.00
C HIS A 120 -1.28 1.98 -11.29
N GLN A 121 -1.96 1.45 -10.29
CA GLN A 121 -2.99 2.16 -9.53
C GLN A 121 -2.67 2.20 -8.04
N ALA A 122 -2.11 1.13 -7.47
CA ALA A 122 -1.67 1.08 -6.08
C ALA A 122 -0.76 -0.12 -5.82
N SER A 123 0.21 0.05 -4.94
CA SER A 123 1.07 -1.03 -4.45
C SER A 123 0.30 -2.02 -3.56
N PRO A 124 0.80 -3.26 -3.40
CA PRO A 124 0.08 -4.35 -2.71
C PRO A 124 -0.37 -4.05 -1.28
N GLU A 125 0.43 -3.32 -0.50
CA GLU A 125 0.12 -2.99 0.90
C GLU A 125 -1.16 -2.14 1.04
N LYS A 126 -1.55 -1.45 -0.02
CA LYS A 126 -2.77 -0.62 -0.02
C LYS A 126 -4.04 -1.48 0.04
N ILE A 127 -3.98 -2.73 -0.43
CA ILE A 127 -5.08 -3.70 -0.27
C ILE A 127 -5.21 -4.09 1.21
N GLY A 128 -4.09 -4.25 1.92
CA GLY A 128 -4.10 -4.45 3.37
C GLY A 128 -4.77 -3.29 4.10
N ILE A 129 -4.37 -2.04 3.77
CA ILE A 129 -5.01 -0.83 4.32
C ILE A 129 -6.51 -0.83 4.05
N ALA A 130 -6.91 -1.02 2.80
CA ALA A 130 -8.32 -1.03 2.44
C ALA A 130 -9.10 -2.11 3.18
N TYR A 131 -8.50 -3.28 3.41
CA TYR A 131 -9.17 -4.38 4.13
C TYR A 131 -9.31 -4.10 5.63
N GLU A 132 -8.33 -3.45 6.26
CA GLU A 132 -8.43 -3.00 7.66
C GLU A 132 -9.53 -1.94 7.82
N VAL A 133 -9.56 -0.96 6.92
CA VAL A 133 -10.59 0.09 6.91
C VAL A 133 -11.98 -0.50 6.67
N PHE A 134 -12.10 -1.47 5.77
CA PHE A 134 -13.36 -2.19 5.49
C PHE A 134 -13.96 -2.83 6.76
N GLN A 135 -13.13 -3.40 7.64
CA GLN A 135 -13.60 -3.98 8.90
C GLN A 135 -14.24 -2.94 9.84
N SER A 136 -13.83 -1.68 9.70
CA SER A 136 -14.29 -0.59 10.58
C SER A 136 -15.41 0.24 9.94
N LEU A 137 -15.35 0.46 8.63
CA LEU A 137 -16.24 1.38 7.93
C LEU A 137 -17.30 0.67 7.05
N GLY A 138 -17.17 -0.64 6.80
CA GLY A 138 -18.10 -1.37 5.90
C GLY A 138 -17.81 -1.10 4.42
N ASP A 139 -18.86 -1.14 3.59
CA ASP A 139 -18.77 -1.40 2.16
C ASP A 139 -18.41 -0.20 1.27
N ASP A 140 -18.60 1.03 1.76
CA ASP A 140 -18.44 2.25 0.94
C ASP A 140 -17.54 3.28 1.65
N PHE A 141 -16.30 3.40 1.18
CA PHE A 141 -15.34 4.38 1.70
C PHE A 141 -14.26 4.72 0.68
N VAL A 142 -13.63 5.88 0.87
CA VAL A 142 -12.33 6.23 0.29
C VAL A 142 -11.31 6.22 1.42
N VAL A 143 -10.22 5.52 1.26
CA VAL A 143 -9.06 5.63 2.16
C VAL A 143 -7.90 6.27 1.41
N SER A 144 -7.32 7.33 1.99
CA SER A 144 -6.08 7.94 1.51
C SER A 144 -4.95 7.59 2.48
N ASP A 145 -3.97 6.83 1.99
CA ASP A 145 -2.72 6.57 2.72
C ASP A 145 -1.71 7.66 2.39
N VAL A 146 -1.34 8.44 3.40
CA VAL A 146 -0.43 9.59 3.27
C VAL A 146 0.83 9.34 4.07
N SER A 147 1.90 9.04 3.35
CA SER A 147 3.22 8.68 3.89
C SER A 147 4.33 9.23 2.97
N SER A 148 5.32 8.42 2.59
CA SER A 148 6.28 8.76 1.53
C SER A 148 5.59 8.98 0.19
N ASN A 149 4.55 8.21 -0.08
CA ASN A 149 3.57 8.38 -1.16
C ASN A 149 2.23 8.85 -0.60
N THR A 150 1.38 9.43 -1.45
CA THR A 150 -0.06 9.53 -1.21
C THR A 150 -0.75 8.59 -2.19
N VAL A 151 -1.60 7.69 -1.68
CA VAL A 151 -2.37 6.73 -2.49
C VAL A 151 -3.79 6.66 -1.96
N SER A 152 -4.75 6.96 -2.81
CA SER A 152 -6.16 6.95 -2.42
C SER A 152 -6.90 5.82 -3.13
N ILE A 153 -7.67 5.02 -2.38
CA ILE A 153 -8.45 3.87 -2.86
C ILE A 153 -9.92 4.09 -2.59
N LEU A 154 -10.75 3.85 -3.60
CA LEU A 154 -12.20 3.74 -3.44
C LEU A 154 -12.61 2.27 -3.31
N VAL A 155 -13.30 1.97 -2.22
CA VAL A 155 -14.09 0.74 -2.06
C VAL A 155 -15.56 1.12 -2.15
N SER A 156 -16.31 0.44 -3.01
CA SER A 156 -17.76 0.62 -3.14
C SER A 156 -18.46 -0.72 -3.29
N GLY A 157 -19.53 -0.92 -2.53
CA GLY A 157 -20.23 -2.20 -2.44
C GLY A 157 -19.30 -3.34 -2.00
N GLY A 158 -18.35 -3.06 -1.10
CA GLY A 158 -17.37 -4.03 -0.59
C GLY A 158 -16.30 -4.46 -1.59
N ARG A 159 -16.14 -3.75 -2.71
CA ARG A 159 -15.15 -4.06 -3.77
C ARG A 159 -14.29 -2.85 -4.07
N ILE A 160 -13.00 -3.06 -4.33
CA ILE A 160 -12.12 -2.00 -4.81
C ILE A 160 -12.56 -1.57 -6.21
N THR A 161 -13.00 -0.33 -6.32
CA THR A 161 -13.41 0.26 -7.60
C THR A 161 -12.21 0.79 -8.38
N GLY A 162 -11.25 1.39 -7.70
CA GLY A 162 -10.02 1.92 -8.30
C GLY A 162 -9.18 2.68 -7.30
N ALA A 163 -8.01 3.12 -7.74
CA ALA A 163 -7.09 3.87 -6.91
C ALA A 163 -6.34 4.93 -7.72
N ILE A 164 -5.84 5.96 -7.02
CA ILE A 164 -4.97 7.02 -7.55
C ILE A 164 -3.67 6.93 -6.76
N ASP A 165 -2.56 6.62 -7.46
CA ASP A 165 -1.22 6.54 -6.87
C ASP A 165 -0.47 7.86 -6.98
N ALA A 166 0.54 8.07 -6.15
CA ALA A 166 1.37 9.28 -6.11
C ALA A 166 2.00 9.66 -7.46
N CYS A 167 2.24 8.70 -8.35
CA CYS A 167 2.74 8.96 -9.69
C CYS A 167 1.69 9.59 -10.62
N ILE A 168 0.41 9.64 -10.19
CA ILE A 168 -0.71 10.15 -10.97
C ILE A 168 -1.07 11.58 -10.54
N PHE A 169 -1.18 11.84 -9.22
CA PHE A 169 -1.66 13.14 -8.77
C PHE A 169 -1.07 13.61 -7.43
N ALA A 170 -1.58 13.15 -6.28
CA ALA A 170 -1.25 13.72 -4.98
C ALA A 170 0.19 13.38 -4.54
N PRO A 171 1.03 14.37 -4.20
CA PRO A 171 2.35 14.10 -3.68
C PRO A 171 2.27 13.51 -2.27
N GLY A 172 3.19 12.59 -1.96
CA GLY A 172 3.53 12.22 -0.60
C GLY A 172 4.63 13.11 -0.03
N THR A 173 5.27 12.66 1.05
CA THR A 173 6.39 13.42 1.62
C THR A 173 7.62 13.42 0.72
N THR A 174 7.86 12.33 -0.04
CA THR A 174 9.05 12.17 -0.89
C THR A 174 8.73 11.95 -2.36
N HIS A 175 7.69 11.22 -2.69
CA HIS A 175 7.31 10.86 -4.05
C HIS A 175 6.13 11.71 -4.55
N GLY A 176 6.02 11.85 -5.87
CA GLY A 176 4.91 12.57 -6.48
C GLY A 176 4.94 12.48 -8.00
N ALA A 177 3.92 13.04 -8.64
CA ALA A 177 3.81 13.08 -10.10
C ALA A 177 4.96 13.88 -10.72
N ILE A 178 5.39 13.45 -11.91
CA ILE A 178 6.44 14.14 -12.68
C ILE A 178 5.82 15.34 -13.39
N ASP A 179 6.24 16.54 -13.02
CA ASP A 179 5.81 17.79 -13.62
C ASP A 179 6.58 18.16 -14.90
N VAL A 180 6.20 19.30 -15.51
CA VAL A 180 6.81 19.75 -16.79
C VAL A 180 8.31 20.03 -16.66
N ASP A 181 8.78 20.57 -15.53
CA ASP A 181 10.20 20.83 -15.32
C ASP A 181 10.99 19.53 -15.15
N ALA A 182 10.43 18.57 -14.45
CA ALA A 182 11.02 17.25 -14.33
C ALA A 182 11.10 16.53 -15.70
N ILE A 183 10.02 16.59 -16.51
CA ILE A 183 10.02 16.04 -17.87
C ILE A 183 11.16 16.65 -18.71
N ARG A 184 11.31 17.98 -18.70
CA ARG A 184 12.39 18.66 -19.43
C ARG A 184 13.79 18.26 -18.98
N LYS A 185 14.00 18.06 -17.67
CA LYS A 185 15.28 17.59 -17.12
C LYS A 185 15.58 16.15 -17.53
N ILE A 186 14.55 15.30 -17.58
CA ILE A 186 14.65 13.91 -18.04
C ILE A 186 15.06 13.88 -19.51
N ASP A 187 14.39 14.65 -20.37
CA ASP A 187 14.68 14.72 -21.81
C ASP A 187 16.10 15.23 -22.09
N ARG A 188 16.63 16.11 -21.24
CA ARG A 188 18.02 16.58 -21.34
C ARG A 188 19.04 15.63 -20.73
N GLY A 189 18.62 14.52 -20.13
CA GLY A 189 19.51 13.57 -19.45
C GLY A 189 20.11 14.08 -18.14
N GLU A 190 19.56 15.15 -17.54
CA GLU A 190 20.05 15.72 -16.28
C GLU A 190 19.63 14.90 -15.05
N ILE A 191 18.50 14.18 -15.16
CA ILE A 191 17.93 13.35 -14.11
C ILE A 191 17.22 12.13 -14.73
N THR A 192 17.19 11.00 -14.03
CA THR A 192 16.36 9.86 -14.44
C THR A 192 14.91 10.08 -14.03
N ALA A 193 13.96 9.47 -14.74
CA ALA A 193 12.54 9.51 -14.40
C ALA A 193 12.29 9.01 -12.95
N ASN A 194 12.97 7.93 -12.56
CA ASN A 194 12.88 7.39 -11.21
C ASN A 194 13.34 8.41 -10.14
N ARG A 195 14.48 9.09 -10.38
CA ARG A 195 14.96 10.13 -9.46
C ARG A 195 14.05 11.36 -9.43
N ALA A 196 13.42 11.72 -10.55
CA ALA A 196 12.43 12.78 -10.59
C ALA A 196 11.22 12.42 -9.71
N PHE A 197 10.65 11.23 -9.87
CA PHE A 197 9.55 10.72 -9.05
C PHE A 197 9.90 10.72 -7.55
N MET A 198 11.08 10.22 -7.16
CA MET A 198 11.54 10.17 -5.77
C MET A 198 11.75 11.52 -5.11
N ARG A 199 11.76 12.61 -5.87
CA ARG A 199 11.97 13.98 -5.38
C ARG A 199 10.84 14.94 -5.72
N ALA A 200 9.71 14.39 -6.16
CA ALA A 200 8.51 15.17 -6.46
C ALA A 200 7.59 15.38 -5.24
N GLY A 201 7.90 14.80 -4.09
CA GLY A 201 7.13 14.98 -2.86
C GLY A 201 7.37 16.33 -2.19
N VAL A 202 6.48 16.68 -1.27
CA VAL A 202 6.44 18.00 -0.63
C VAL A 202 7.73 18.38 0.11
N ASN A 203 8.53 17.41 0.58
CA ASN A 203 9.80 17.68 1.25
C ASN A 203 10.85 18.31 0.34
N PHE A 204 10.73 18.14 -0.97
CA PHE A 204 11.69 18.64 -1.97
C PHE A 204 11.12 19.81 -2.78
N THR A 205 9.80 19.99 -2.78
CA THR A 205 9.12 20.93 -3.66
C THR A 205 8.54 22.14 -2.93
N LEU A 206 8.34 22.04 -1.60
CA LEU A 206 7.70 23.10 -0.82
C LEU A 206 8.49 23.48 0.44
N PRO A 207 8.39 24.77 0.87
CA PRO A 207 8.84 25.20 2.17
C PRO A 207 8.19 24.37 3.29
N GLU A 208 8.87 24.18 4.40
CA GLU A 208 8.40 23.34 5.51
C GLU A 208 7.02 23.76 6.04
N ALA A 209 6.77 25.05 6.15
CA ALA A 209 5.51 25.61 6.64
C ALA A 209 4.28 25.26 5.80
N GLU A 210 4.47 24.90 4.52
CA GLU A 210 3.38 24.63 3.58
C GLU A 210 3.13 23.14 3.37
N ARG A 211 4.04 22.28 3.82
CA ARG A 211 4.02 20.82 3.50
C ARG A 211 2.77 20.12 4.01
N VAL A 212 2.39 20.37 5.26
CA VAL A 212 1.22 19.72 5.89
C VAL A 212 -0.06 20.13 5.18
N GLN A 213 -0.21 21.43 4.89
CA GLN A 213 -1.38 21.95 4.19
C GLN A 213 -1.48 21.40 2.78
N ALA A 214 -0.35 21.26 2.08
CA ALA A 214 -0.32 20.67 0.73
C ALA A 214 -0.70 19.17 0.76
N LEU A 215 -0.14 18.38 1.68
CA LEU A 215 -0.55 16.98 1.85
C LEU A 215 -2.04 16.84 2.13
N ALA A 216 -2.58 17.67 3.01
CA ALA A 216 -4.01 17.67 3.35
C ALA A 216 -4.87 18.05 2.13
N LEU A 217 -4.51 19.13 1.42
CA LEU A 217 -5.23 19.60 0.24
C LEU A 217 -5.30 18.52 -0.85
N PHE A 218 -4.16 17.97 -1.27
CA PHE A 218 -4.11 17.00 -2.35
C PHE A 218 -4.77 15.67 -1.96
N SER A 219 -4.64 15.23 -0.71
CA SER A 219 -5.36 14.06 -0.19
C SER A 219 -6.89 14.29 -0.20
N ALA A 220 -7.35 15.47 0.23
CA ALA A 220 -8.77 15.83 0.19
C ALA A 220 -9.30 15.89 -1.25
N MET A 221 -8.50 16.42 -2.20
CA MET A 221 -8.87 16.45 -3.63
C MET A 221 -9.01 15.05 -4.20
N GLU A 222 -8.11 14.11 -3.91
CA GLU A 222 -8.26 12.70 -4.34
C GLU A 222 -9.49 12.04 -3.74
N CYS A 223 -9.72 12.24 -2.45
CA CYS A 223 -10.92 11.74 -1.79
C CYS A 223 -12.21 12.26 -2.46
N ALA A 224 -12.26 13.56 -2.74
CA ALA A 224 -13.39 14.17 -3.42
C ALA A 224 -13.56 13.66 -4.87
N ALA A 225 -12.44 13.50 -5.60
CA ALA A 225 -12.45 12.99 -6.97
C ALA A 225 -12.98 11.53 -7.02
N LEU A 226 -12.53 10.66 -6.13
CA LEU A 226 -13.01 9.29 -6.05
C LEU A 226 -14.48 9.19 -5.65
N ARG A 227 -14.96 10.12 -4.83
CA ARG A 227 -16.39 10.23 -4.46
C ARG A 227 -17.31 10.56 -5.64
N VAL A 228 -16.83 11.00 -6.77
CA VAL A 228 -17.63 11.12 -8.00
C VAL A 228 -18.29 9.79 -8.38
N LEU A 229 -17.61 8.67 -8.05
CA LEU A 229 -18.11 7.31 -8.33
C LEU A 229 -18.96 6.73 -7.18
N SER A 230 -18.77 7.20 -5.96
CA SER A 230 -19.53 6.78 -4.78
C SER A 230 -19.75 7.97 -3.83
N PRO A 231 -20.73 8.83 -4.10
CA PRO A 231 -20.90 10.14 -3.41
C PRO A 231 -21.08 10.06 -1.89
N ARG A 232 -21.50 8.90 -1.38
CA ARG A 232 -21.73 8.67 0.06
C ARG A 232 -20.60 7.90 0.74
N ALA A 233 -19.52 7.59 0.01
CA ALA A 233 -18.38 6.88 0.58
C ALA A 233 -17.78 7.68 1.75
N ARG A 234 -17.58 7.02 2.88
CA ARG A 234 -16.97 7.60 4.08
C ARG A 234 -15.48 7.86 3.81
N ILE A 235 -14.90 8.86 4.47
CA ILE A 235 -13.48 9.16 4.33
C ILE A 235 -12.68 8.52 5.46
N ALA A 236 -11.55 7.90 5.08
CA ALA A 236 -10.54 7.41 5.97
C ALA A 236 -9.16 7.96 5.56
N LEU A 237 -8.30 8.18 6.53
CA LEU A 237 -6.90 8.51 6.35
C LEU A 237 -6.06 7.43 7.02
N ALA A 238 -4.99 7.02 6.37
CA ALA A 238 -4.03 6.05 6.89
C ALA A 238 -2.59 6.56 6.66
N GLY A 239 -1.61 5.87 7.25
CA GLY A 239 -0.21 6.20 7.09
C GLY A 239 0.34 7.18 8.12
N THR A 240 1.65 7.43 8.00
CA THR A 240 2.39 8.21 9.02
C THR A 240 1.97 9.66 9.13
N CYS A 241 1.44 10.25 8.06
CA CYS A 241 0.98 11.64 8.06
C CYS A 241 -0.51 11.80 8.39
N ALA A 242 -1.29 10.71 8.44
CA ALA A 242 -2.73 10.76 8.63
C ALA A 242 -3.17 11.56 9.88
N PRO A 243 -2.59 11.34 11.08
CA PRO A 243 -2.98 12.12 12.26
C PRO A 243 -2.68 13.61 12.12
N LEU A 244 -1.61 13.95 11.39
CA LEU A 244 -1.16 15.34 11.23
C LEU A 244 -2.08 16.12 10.29
N ILE A 245 -2.56 15.51 9.24
CA ILE A 245 -3.37 16.18 8.20
C ILE A 245 -4.89 16.09 8.46
N ALA A 246 -5.33 15.20 9.35
CA ALA A 246 -6.76 14.94 9.57
C ALA A 246 -7.60 16.20 9.87
N PRO A 247 -7.15 17.15 10.72
CA PRO A 247 -7.91 18.36 10.99
C PRO A 247 -8.13 19.24 9.75
N GLU A 248 -7.10 19.36 8.90
CA GLU A 248 -7.17 20.14 7.67
C GLU A 248 -8.06 19.45 6.63
N VAL A 249 -7.97 18.12 6.51
CA VAL A 249 -8.85 17.35 5.62
C VAL A 249 -10.31 17.44 6.07
N GLU A 250 -10.59 17.42 7.39
CA GLU A 250 -11.91 17.64 7.96
C GLU A 250 -12.45 19.05 7.56
N ALA A 251 -11.63 20.07 7.69
CA ALA A 251 -12.01 21.43 7.31
C ALA A 251 -12.30 21.56 5.81
N LEU A 252 -11.51 20.89 4.96
CA LEU A 252 -11.66 20.93 3.50
C LEU A 252 -12.88 20.16 3.00
N LEU A 253 -13.18 19.01 3.59
CA LEU A 253 -14.26 18.12 3.16
C LEU A 253 -15.58 18.32 3.92
N GLY A 254 -15.56 19.05 5.05
CA GLY A 254 -16.73 19.28 5.89
C GLY A 254 -17.19 18.06 6.68
N GLU A 255 -16.35 17.03 6.78
CA GLU A 255 -16.63 15.81 7.55
C GLU A 255 -15.36 15.26 8.18
N LYS A 256 -15.50 14.67 9.37
CA LYS A 256 -14.39 14.07 10.11
C LYS A 256 -13.97 12.74 9.50
N PRO A 257 -12.72 12.61 9.00
CA PRO A 257 -12.23 11.34 8.49
C PRO A 257 -11.98 10.36 9.65
N ALA A 258 -12.15 9.07 9.40
CA ALA A 258 -11.62 8.02 10.27
C ALA A 258 -10.08 7.97 10.10
N VAL A 259 -9.33 7.90 11.19
CA VAL A 259 -7.86 7.92 11.15
C VAL A 259 -7.30 6.58 11.61
N PHE A 260 -6.40 6.02 10.80
CA PHE A 260 -5.69 4.77 11.04
C PHE A 260 -4.20 5.04 11.12
N ASP A 261 -3.53 4.32 11.99
CA ASP A 261 -2.10 4.46 12.24
C ASP A 261 -1.21 3.78 11.19
N GLU A 262 0.10 3.83 11.40
CA GLU A 262 1.10 3.24 10.52
C GLU A 262 1.06 1.71 10.42
N TRP A 263 0.32 1.02 11.27
CA TRP A 263 0.18 -0.43 11.31
C TRP A 263 -1.02 -0.95 10.52
N CYS A 264 -1.84 -0.05 10.01
CA CYS A 264 -3.07 -0.37 9.29
C CYS A 264 -2.84 -1.41 8.18
N ALA A 265 -1.77 -1.27 7.39
CA ALA A 265 -1.45 -2.23 6.33
C ALA A 265 -1.17 -3.63 6.88
N SER A 266 -0.26 -3.77 7.83
CA SER A 266 0.13 -5.08 8.39
C SER A 266 -1.01 -5.75 9.14
N ARG A 267 -1.86 -4.99 9.87
CA ARG A 267 -3.07 -5.54 10.50
C ARG A 267 -4.07 -6.07 9.47
N GLY A 268 -4.34 -5.30 8.43
CA GLY A 268 -5.23 -5.73 7.35
C GLY A 268 -4.72 -6.97 6.63
N LEU A 269 -3.40 -7.06 6.41
CA LEU A 269 -2.76 -8.27 5.85
C LEU A 269 -2.92 -9.48 6.78
N ALA A 270 -2.75 -9.33 8.10
CA ALA A 270 -3.00 -10.42 9.06
C ALA A 270 -4.44 -10.91 9.01
N ARG A 271 -5.42 -9.99 8.86
CA ARG A 271 -6.82 -10.35 8.66
C ARG A 271 -7.05 -11.07 7.33
N ILE A 272 -6.39 -10.65 6.25
CA ILE A 272 -6.44 -11.35 4.96
C ILE A 272 -5.89 -12.77 5.11
N ALA A 273 -4.73 -12.95 5.76
CA ALA A 273 -4.16 -14.27 6.02
C ALA A 273 -5.17 -15.18 6.73
N ARG A 274 -5.80 -14.67 7.80
CA ARG A 274 -6.82 -15.41 8.56
C ARG A 274 -8.03 -15.79 7.70
N ASP A 275 -8.57 -14.84 6.96
CA ASP A 275 -9.83 -15.06 6.24
C ASP A 275 -9.62 -15.96 5.02
N VAL A 276 -8.47 -15.87 4.34
CA VAL A 276 -8.05 -16.80 3.28
C VAL A 276 -7.84 -18.20 3.82
N SER A 277 -7.14 -18.37 4.93
CA SER A 277 -6.93 -19.67 5.58
C SER A 277 -8.26 -20.30 6.05
N ARG A 278 -9.26 -19.48 6.37
CA ARG A 278 -10.62 -19.91 6.70
C ARG A 278 -11.52 -20.17 5.49
N GLY A 279 -10.98 -20.08 4.30
CA GLY A 279 -11.65 -20.45 3.05
C GLY A 279 -12.32 -19.30 2.30
N LYS A 280 -12.10 -18.03 2.68
CA LYS A 280 -12.60 -16.89 1.92
C LYS A 280 -11.93 -16.84 0.54
N ARG A 281 -12.73 -16.72 -0.53
CA ARG A 281 -12.28 -16.82 -1.93
C ARG A 281 -12.17 -15.48 -2.65
N GLU A 282 -12.57 -14.42 -1.99
CA GLU A 282 -12.49 -13.06 -2.53
C GLU A 282 -12.24 -12.08 -1.38
N ILE A 283 -11.35 -11.12 -1.59
CA ILE A 283 -11.05 -10.00 -0.69
C ILE A 283 -11.25 -8.71 -1.47
N LEU A 284 -12.24 -7.92 -1.08
CA LEU A 284 -12.57 -6.63 -1.73
C LEU A 284 -12.64 -6.72 -3.28
N GLY A 285 -13.18 -7.81 -3.81
CA GLY A 285 -13.28 -8.02 -5.25
C GLY A 285 -12.07 -8.69 -5.89
N ILE A 286 -11.00 -8.93 -5.15
CA ILE A 286 -9.80 -9.62 -5.62
C ILE A 286 -9.93 -11.12 -5.32
N GLY A 287 -9.86 -11.95 -6.35
CA GLY A 287 -9.93 -13.41 -6.20
C GLY A 287 -8.76 -13.98 -5.40
N VAL A 288 -8.98 -15.15 -4.79
CA VAL A 288 -7.95 -15.92 -4.10
C VAL A 288 -7.67 -17.19 -4.92
N ARG A 289 -6.44 -17.33 -5.39
CA ARG A 289 -5.98 -18.52 -6.08
C ARG A 289 -5.76 -19.68 -5.10
N MET A 290 -6.18 -20.89 -5.52
CA MET A 290 -6.02 -22.12 -4.74
C MET A 290 -4.77 -22.85 -5.17
#